data_860b9f90a8b4e776506d952b9a7b92d2
#
_entry.id   860b9f90a8b4e776506d952b9a7b92d2
#
_cell.length_a   1.000
_cell.length_b   1.000
_cell.length_c   1.000
_cell.angle_alpha   90.00
_cell.angle_beta   90.00
_cell.angle_gamma   90.00
#
_symmetry.space_group_name_H-M   'P 1'
#
loop_
_entity.id
_entity.type
_entity.pdbx_description
1 polymer ?
#
loop_
_entity_poly.entity_id
_entity_poly.type
_entity_poly.pdbx_seq_one_letter_code
_entity_poly.pdbx_strand_id
1 'polypeptide(L)'
;MKIGIDYSLSSPGVCVNTSEGEFRYEDCTFYFLTKTKKYDATFKENIAFGKSAVEFVGSPHQLYTSEPQRYNQIADWVIDIINSYVFWQEQPIIQIEDYSYGSTGRVFHIAENLGLLKYKLKMECGWDYTLLPPSVIKKFATDKGNANKELMLEAFEKDTGVNLEVLFDTKSKSPISDVADAYFICKYTTK
;
A
#
# COMPACT_ATOMS: atom_id res chain seq x y z
N MET A 1 2.49 -4.89 14.79
CA MET A 1 1.88 -4.79 13.44
C MET A 1 2.54 -3.67 12.66
N LYS A 2 2.81 -3.89 11.36
CA LYS A 2 3.39 -2.89 10.43
C LYS A 2 2.43 -2.64 9.29
N ILE A 3 2.38 -1.40 8.79
CA ILE A 3 1.51 -0.98 7.70
C ILE A 3 2.32 -0.15 6.72
N GLY A 4 2.31 -0.56 5.46
CA GLY A 4 2.93 0.17 4.34
C GLY A 4 1.86 0.70 3.40
N ILE A 5 1.95 1.98 3.07
CA ILE A 5 0.94 2.68 2.27
C ILE A 5 1.60 3.36 1.08
N ASP A 6 1.30 2.88 -0.12
CA ASP A 6 1.47 3.62 -1.37
C ASP A 6 0.21 4.48 -1.58
N TYR A 7 0.29 5.76 -1.23
CA TYR A 7 -0.89 6.63 -1.15
C TYR A 7 -1.07 7.48 -2.41
N SER A 8 -1.87 6.98 -3.32
CA SER A 8 -2.14 7.66 -4.59
C SER A 8 -3.62 8.03 -4.75
N LEU A 9 -3.92 8.99 -5.66
CA LEU A 9 -5.29 9.38 -6.00
C LEU A 9 -6.05 8.33 -6.80
N SER A 10 -5.38 7.49 -7.57
CA SER A 10 -6.02 6.63 -8.56
C SER A 10 -6.05 5.16 -8.17
N SER A 11 -5.04 4.71 -7.46
CA SER A 11 -4.85 3.31 -7.15
C SER A 11 -3.96 3.17 -5.90
N PRO A 12 -4.44 3.67 -4.72
CA PRO A 12 -3.69 3.49 -3.49
C PRO A 12 -3.62 2.01 -3.12
N GLY A 13 -2.45 1.61 -2.60
CA GLY A 13 -2.18 0.28 -2.08
C GLY A 13 -1.83 0.32 -0.59
N VAL A 14 -2.28 -0.68 0.16
CA VAL A 14 -1.96 -0.85 1.58
C VAL A 14 -1.51 -2.29 1.81
N CYS A 15 -0.38 -2.47 2.46
CA CYS A 15 0.08 -3.74 2.98
C CYS A 15 0.00 -3.72 4.51
N VAL A 16 -0.71 -4.66 5.09
CA VAL A 16 -0.76 -4.88 6.54
C VAL A 16 0.01 -6.15 6.85
N ASN A 17 1.02 -6.06 7.71
CA ASN A 17 1.78 -7.21 8.20
C ASN A 17 1.55 -7.41 9.69
N THR A 18 1.09 -8.60 10.05
CA THR A 18 0.75 -8.98 11.44
C THR A 18 1.81 -9.84 12.10
N SER A 19 3.00 -9.98 11.51
CA SER A 19 4.09 -10.77 12.09
C SER A 19 4.45 -10.28 13.50
N GLU A 20 4.56 -11.19 14.41
CA GLU A 20 5.19 -10.96 15.71
C GLU A 20 6.70 -11.11 15.58
N GLY A 21 7.45 -10.02 15.57
CA GLY A 21 8.91 -9.99 15.42
C GLY A 21 9.39 -9.72 14.00
N GLU A 22 10.08 -10.70 13.37
CA GLU A 22 10.62 -10.54 12.03
C GLU A 22 9.50 -10.48 10.98
N PHE A 23 9.66 -9.60 9.98
CA PHE A 23 8.71 -9.45 8.89
C PHE A 23 8.64 -10.73 8.04
N ARG A 24 7.44 -11.26 7.86
CA ARG A 24 7.17 -12.42 7.01
C ARG A 24 6.11 -12.10 5.98
N TYR A 25 6.33 -12.49 4.74
CA TYR A 25 5.38 -12.28 3.66
C TYR A 25 4.04 -12.99 3.92
N GLU A 26 4.07 -14.17 4.49
CA GLU A 26 2.90 -15.01 4.77
C GLU A 26 1.92 -14.38 5.79
N ASP A 27 2.37 -13.37 6.52
CA ASP A 27 1.55 -12.63 7.48
C ASP A 27 1.08 -11.29 6.90
N CYS A 28 1.22 -11.11 5.57
CA CYS A 28 0.72 -9.92 4.87
C CYS A 28 -0.71 -10.11 4.37
N THR A 29 -1.47 -9.01 4.41
CA THR A 29 -2.71 -8.83 3.67
C THR A 29 -2.60 -7.53 2.87
N PHE A 30 -3.00 -7.57 1.61
CA PHE A 30 -2.91 -6.44 0.70
C PHE A 30 -4.30 -5.89 0.39
N TYR A 31 -4.42 -4.57 0.36
CA TYR A 31 -5.63 -3.86 -0.02
C TYR A 31 -5.30 -2.84 -1.11
N PHE A 32 -6.20 -2.65 -2.06
CA PHE A 32 -6.05 -1.63 -3.08
C PHE A 32 -7.39 -1.12 -3.59
N LEU A 33 -7.45 0.17 -3.96
CA LEU A 33 -8.59 0.73 -4.67
C LEU A 33 -8.40 0.60 -6.18
N THR A 34 -9.48 0.28 -6.87
CA THR A 34 -9.47 0.10 -8.32
C THR A 34 -10.67 0.74 -8.99
N LYS A 35 -10.50 1.15 -10.25
CA LYS A 35 -11.59 1.58 -11.15
C LYS A 35 -12.03 0.46 -12.09
N THR A 36 -11.29 -0.64 -12.10
CA THR A 36 -11.50 -1.75 -13.02
C THR A 36 -12.27 -2.86 -12.32
N LYS A 37 -13.49 -3.14 -12.78
CA LYS A 37 -14.37 -4.15 -12.18
C LYS A 37 -13.74 -5.54 -12.04
N LYS A 38 -12.83 -5.91 -12.92
CA LYS A 38 -12.07 -7.18 -12.84
C LYS A 38 -11.32 -7.30 -11.49
N TYR A 39 -10.86 -6.20 -10.93
CA TYR A 39 -10.05 -6.18 -9.71
C TYR A 39 -10.85 -5.84 -8.45
N ASP A 40 -12.16 -5.65 -8.57
CA ASP A 40 -13.08 -5.57 -7.43
C ASP A 40 -13.37 -7.00 -6.93
N ALA A 41 -12.35 -7.62 -6.33
CA ALA A 41 -12.36 -9.01 -5.92
C ALA A 41 -11.23 -9.29 -4.92
N THR A 42 -11.30 -10.43 -4.24
CA THR A 42 -10.20 -10.95 -3.43
C THR A 42 -9.43 -12.01 -4.22
N PHE A 43 -8.15 -11.77 -4.45
CA PHE A 43 -7.21 -12.73 -5.01
C PHE A 43 -6.48 -13.41 -3.87
N LYS A 44 -6.26 -14.73 -3.97
CA LYS A 44 -5.62 -15.50 -2.92
C LYS A 44 -4.45 -16.27 -3.49
N GLU A 45 -3.30 -16.14 -2.83
CA GLU A 45 -2.20 -17.05 -3.05
C GLU A 45 -2.24 -18.14 -2.00
N ASN A 46 -2.31 -19.38 -2.45
CA ASN A 46 -2.29 -20.54 -1.57
C ASN A 46 -0.85 -20.85 -1.13
N ILE A 47 -0.57 -20.63 0.13
CA ILE A 47 0.71 -21.03 0.72
C ILE A 47 0.66 -22.53 1.02
N ALA A 48 1.71 -23.26 0.62
CA ALA A 48 1.80 -24.69 0.87
C ALA A 48 1.82 -25.02 2.38
N PHE A 49 1.21 -26.16 2.75
CA PHE A 49 1.21 -26.74 4.10
C PHE A 49 0.49 -25.94 5.21
N GLY A 50 -0.84 -25.77 5.08
CA GLY A 50 -1.69 -25.46 6.24
C GLY A 50 -1.59 -24.05 6.80
N LYS A 51 -0.89 -23.12 6.14
CA LYS A 51 -0.90 -21.70 6.43
C LYS A 51 -2.08 -21.02 5.71
N SER A 52 -2.59 -19.94 6.31
CA SER A 52 -3.59 -19.11 5.66
C SER A 52 -3.05 -18.54 4.34
N ALA A 53 -3.90 -18.44 3.33
CA ALA A 53 -3.53 -17.81 2.05
C ALA A 53 -3.21 -16.32 2.26
N VAL A 54 -2.21 -15.79 1.53
CA VAL A 54 -2.02 -14.34 1.42
C VAL A 54 -3.15 -13.78 0.57
N GLU A 55 -3.82 -12.76 1.08
CA GLU A 55 -4.98 -12.16 0.43
C GLU A 55 -4.66 -10.79 -0.17
N PHE A 56 -5.20 -10.55 -1.36
CA PHE A 56 -5.12 -9.28 -2.08
C PHE A 56 -6.56 -8.81 -2.33
N VAL A 57 -7.00 -7.84 -1.58
CA VAL A 57 -8.39 -7.37 -1.52
C VAL A 57 -8.55 -6.10 -2.33
N GLY A 58 -9.17 -6.21 -3.50
CA GLY A 58 -9.54 -5.07 -4.32
C GLY A 58 -10.90 -4.51 -3.94
N SER A 59 -11.02 -3.20 -3.91
CA SER A 59 -12.28 -2.49 -3.67
C SER A 59 -12.49 -1.38 -4.70
N PRO A 60 -13.73 -1.09 -5.12
CA PRO A 60 -14.00 -0.01 -6.05
C PRO A 60 -13.87 1.35 -5.37
N HIS A 61 -13.46 2.36 -6.14
CA HIS A 61 -13.61 3.74 -5.70
C HIS A 61 -15.09 4.09 -5.51
N GLN A 62 -15.40 4.79 -4.44
CA GLN A 62 -16.73 5.37 -4.26
C GLN A 62 -16.93 6.54 -5.24
N LEU A 63 -18.18 6.80 -5.61
CA LEU A 63 -18.53 7.97 -6.40
C LEU A 63 -18.28 9.24 -5.59
N TYR A 64 -17.77 10.27 -6.24
CA TYR A 64 -17.51 11.58 -5.64
C TYR A 64 -17.96 12.71 -6.57
N THR A 65 -18.31 13.84 -5.98
CA THR A 65 -18.75 15.06 -6.69
C THR A 65 -17.72 16.19 -6.60
N SER A 66 -16.69 16.02 -5.73
CA SER A 66 -15.62 16.99 -5.56
C SER A 66 -14.32 16.31 -5.16
N GLU A 67 -13.18 16.95 -5.45
CA GLU A 67 -11.87 16.43 -5.06
C GLU A 67 -11.72 16.29 -3.53
N PRO A 68 -12.16 17.24 -2.68
CA PRO A 68 -12.11 17.04 -1.23
C PRO A 68 -12.90 15.81 -0.75
N GLN A 69 -14.06 15.53 -1.35
CA GLN A 69 -14.83 14.33 -1.04
C GLN A 69 -14.04 13.06 -1.41
N ARG A 70 -13.40 13.06 -2.58
CA ARG A 70 -12.56 11.95 -3.01
C ARG A 70 -11.40 11.70 -2.05
N TYR A 71 -10.70 12.76 -1.63
CA TYR A 71 -9.59 12.63 -0.69
C TYR A 71 -10.06 12.05 0.64
N ASN A 72 -11.22 12.53 1.13
CA ASN A 72 -11.81 12.02 2.36
C ASN A 72 -12.14 10.53 2.25
N GLN A 73 -12.76 10.09 1.15
CA GLN A 73 -13.11 8.70 0.92
C GLN A 73 -11.87 7.78 0.87
N ILE A 74 -10.78 8.23 0.24
CA ILE A 74 -9.53 7.47 0.18
C ILE A 74 -8.87 7.40 1.57
N ALA A 75 -8.87 8.50 2.32
CA ALA A 75 -8.30 8.55 3.66
C ALA A 75 -9.11 7.68 4.64
N ASP A 76 -10.45 7.75 4.59
CA ASP A 76 -11.33 6.92 5.41
C ASP A 76 -11.12 5.42 5.10
N TRP A 77 -11.01 5.06 3.82
CA TRP A 77 -10.72 3.68 3.42
C TRP A 77 -9.41 3.15 4.03
N VAL A 78 -8.34 3.95 4.05
CA VAL A 78 -7.08 3.57 4.72
C VAL A 78 -7.29 3.40 6.22
N ILE A 79 -7.98 4.34 6.85
CA ILE A 79 -8.24 4.31 8.31
C ILE A 79 -9.10 3.10 8.68
N ASP A 80 -10.11 2.77 7.91
CA ASP A 80 -10.98 1.61 8.14
C ASP A 80 -10.18 0.31 8.06
N ILE A 81 -9.24 0.19 7.10
CA ILE A 81 -8.32 -0.95 7.04
C ILE A 81 -7.51 -1.03 8.33
N ILE A 82 -6.87 0.05 8.75
CA ILE A 82 -6.05 0.06 9.96
C ILE A 82 -6.89 -0.31 11.18
N ASN A 83 -8.06 0.28 11.34
CA ASN A 83 -8.98 0.02 12.44
C ASN A 83 -9.43 -1.45 12.51
N SER A 84 -9.50 -2.16 11.38
CA SER A 84 -9.88 -3.57 11.36
C SER A 84 -8.83 -4.49 12.00
N TYR A 85 -7.61 -3.99 12.20
CA TYR A 85 -6.49 -4.73 12.79
C TYR A 85 -6.04 -4.23 14.15
N VAL A 86 -6.34 -2.95 14.50
CA VAL A 86 -5.89 -2.36 15.77
C VAL A 86 -6.84 -2.76 16.89
N PHE A 87 -6.33 -3.55 17.84
CA PHE A 87 -6.99 -3.82 19.09
C PHE A 87 -6.52 -2.81 20.16
N TRP A 88 -7.42 -2.38 21.02
CA TRP A 88 -7.26 -1.42 22.14
C TRP A 88 -5.81 -1.07 22.53
N GLN A 89 -5.42 0.20 22.31
CA GLN A 89 -4.16 0.83 22.72
C GLN A 89 -2.87 0.38 21.97
N GLU A 90 -2.94 -0.47 20.98
CA GLU A 90 -1.76 -0.77 20.16
C GLU A 90 -1.47 0.37 19.19
N GLN A 91 -0.21 0.82 19.15
CA GLN A 91 0.26 1.79 18.16
C GLN A 91 0.78 1.03 16.95
N PRO A 92 0.12 1.12 15.78
CA PRO A 92 0.63 0.52 14.56
C PRO A 92 1.89 1.27 14.08
N ILE A 93 2.84 0.57 13.50
CA ILE A 93 3.97 1.18 12.79
C ILE A 93 3.47 1.50 11.38
N ILE A 94 3.16 2.78 11.13
CA ILE A 94 2.63 3.24 9.84
C ILE A 94 3.74 3.89 9.03
N GLN A 95 3.96 3.42 7.82
CA GLN A 95 4.90 3.96 6.86
C GLN A 95 4.17 4.32 5.57
N ILE A 96 4.40 5.51 5.06
CA ILE A 96 3.70 6.06 3.89
C ILE A 96 4.74 6.53 2.89
N GLU A 97 4.56 6.22 1.60
CA GLU A 97 5.39 6.82 0.57
C GLU A 97 5.13 8.34 0.51
N ASP A 98 6.21 9.12 0.56
CA ASP A 98 6.14 10.57 0.38
C ASP A 98 5.98 10.92 -1.10
N TYR A 99 5.44 12.10 -1.38
CA TYR A 99 5.35 12.56 -2.76
C TYR A 99 6.73 12.93 -3.35
N SER A 100 6.90 12.65 -4.62
CA SER A 100 8.12 13.04 -5.34
C SER A 100 8.11 14.55 -5.62
N TYR A 101 9.15 15.26 -5.17
CA TYR A 101 9.33 16.71 -5.44
C TYR A 101 9.48 17.04 -6.94
N GLY A 102 9.77 16.07 -7.78
CA GLY A 102 9.86 16.21 -9.24
C GLY A 102 8.54 15.98 -9.98
N SER A 103 7.44 15.73 -9.28
CA SER A 103 6.14 15.51 -9.91
C SER A 103 5.64 16.79 -10.58
N THR A 104 5.08 16.65 -11.79
CA THR A 104 4.45 17.74 -12.55
C THR A 104 2.95 17.48 -12.69
N GLY A 105 2.17 18.53 -12.92
CA GLY A 105 0.73 18.42 -13.16
C GLY A 105 -0.09 18.45 -11.87
N ARG A 106 -0.61 17.33 -11.38
CA ARG A 106 -1.52 17.28 -10.23
C ARG A 106 -0.85 17.32 -8.85
N VAL A 107 0.31 17.94 -8.72
CA VAL A 107 1.09 17.96 -7.45
C VAL A 107 0.27 18.50 -6.28
N PHE A 108 -0.51 19.55 -6.49
CA PHE A 108 -1.36 20.11 -5.43
C PHE A 108 -2.43 19.13 -4.95
N HIS A 109 -3.09 18.43 -5.85
CA HIS A 109 -4.07 17.40 -5.48
C HIS A 109 -3.44 16.23 -4.74
N ILE A 110 -2.23 15.84 -5.12
CA ILE A 110 -1.48 14.79 -4.42
C ILE A 110 -1.12 15.26 -3.00
N ALA A 111 -0.66 16.51 -2.87
CA ALA A 111 -0.29 17.08 -1.58
C ALA A 111 -1.52 17.27 -0.66
N GLU A 112 -2.64 17.75 -1.18
CA GLU A 112 -3.91 17.88 -0.45
C GLU A 112 -4.42 16.52 0.03
N ASN A 113 -4.42 15.52 -0.86
CA ASN A 113 -4.84 14.17 -0.55
C ASN A 113 -3.99 13.56 0.59
N LEU A 114 -2.66 13.59 0.47
CA LEU A 114 -1.75 13.09 1.49
C LEU A 114 -1.84 13.92 2.79
N GLY A 115 -2.02 15.24 2.66
CA GLY A 115 -2.22 16.14 3.80
C GLY A 115 -3.41 15.76 4.65
N LEU A 116 -4.53 15.39 3.99
CA LEU A 116 -5.74 14.95 4.70
C LEU A 116 -5.54 13.61 5.41
N LEU A 117 -4.88 12.64 4.77
CA LEU A 117 -4.56 11.37 5.44
C LEU A 117 -3.69 11.61 6.68
N LYS A 118 -2.63 12.42 6.56
CA LYS A 118 -1.74 12.77 7.68
C LYS A 118 -2.50 13.43 8.83
N TYR A 119 -3.41 14.36 8.51
CA TYR A 119 -4.26 15.01 9.51
C TYR A 119 -5.12 13.98 10.25
N LYS A 120 -5.83 13.12 9.53
CA LYS A 120 -6.70 12.11 10.13
C LYS A 120 -5.93 11.12 10.99
N LEU A 121 -4.81 10.59 10.50
CA LEU A 121 -3.97 9.67 11.28
C LEU A 121 -3.52 10.30 12.60
N LYS A 122 -3.01 11.54 12.56
CA LYS A 122 -2.46 12.18 13.75
C LYS A 122 -3.51 12.77 14.66
N MET A 123 -4.49 13.50 14.10
CA MET A 123 -5.42 14.30 14.89
C MET A 123 -6.71 13.56 15.25
N GLU A 124 -7.20 12.67 14.40
CA GLU A 124 -8.42 11.93 14.66
C GLU A 124 -8.14 10.57 15.31
N CYS A 125 -7.10 9.86 14.85
CA CYS A 125 -6.77 8.52 15.36
C CYS A 125 -5.68 8.52 16.44
N GLY A 126 -4.87 9.59 16.56
CA GLY A 126 -3.75 9.64 17.49
C GLY A 126 -2.54 8.78 17.08
N TRP A 127 -2.48 8.31 15.83
CA TRP A 127 -1.41 7.47 15.34
C TRP A 127 -0.25 8.28 14.76
N ASP A 128 0.95 7.82 15.04
CA ASP A 128 2.17 8.33 14.41
C ASP A 128 2.42 7.60 13.08
N TYR A 129 3.11 8.29 12.17
CA TYR A 129 3.49 7.74 10.87
C TYR A 129 4.88 8.23 10.46
N THR A 130 5.53 7.48 9.58
CA THR A 130 6.81 7.84 8.97
C THR A 130 6.62 8.03 7.47
N LEU A 131 7.12 9.13 6.91
CA LEU A 131 7.16 9.36 5.47
C LEU A 131 8.47 8.82 4.91
N LEU A 132 8.40 8.06 3.83
CA LEU A 132 9.53 7.44 3.16
C LEU A 132 9.66 7.96 1.73
N PRO A 133 10.79 8.59 1.35
CA PRO A 133 10.99 9.01 -0.04
C PRO A 133 10.95 7.82 -1.01
N PRO A 134 10.32 7.95 -2.19
CA PRO A 134 10.24 6.88 -3.19
C PRO A 134 11.61 6.28 -3.55
N SER A 135 12.65 7.11 -3.64
CA SER A 135 14.01 6.66 -3.95
C SER A 135 14.62 5.76 -2.88
N VAL A 136 14.22 5.93 -1.62
CA VAL A 136 14.67 5.09 -0.49
C VAL A 136 14.04 3.70 -0.61
N ILE A 137 12.74 3.63 -0.87
CA ILE A 137 12.01 2.36 -1.04
C ILE A 137 12.52 1.60 -2.26
N LYS A 138 12.67 2.29 -3.40
CA LYS A 138 13.21 1.70 -4.62
C LYS A 138 14.62 1.15 -4.42
N LYS A 139 15.49 1.91 -3.73
CA LYS A 139 16.84 1.44 -3.42
C LYS A 139 16.83 0.24 -2.48
N PHE A 140 15.94 0.22 -1.51
CA PHE A 140 15.77 -0.91 -0.60
C PHE A 140 15.32 -2.19 -1.34
N ALA A 141 14.36 -2.06 -2.25
CA ALA A 141 13.80 -3.18 -3.01
C ALA A 141 14.75 -3.72 -4.09
N THR A 142 15.47 -2.83 -4.79
CA THR A 142 16.14 -3.16 -6.06
C THR A 142 17.62 -2.77 -6.12
N ASP A 143 18.19 -2.24 -5.06
CA ASP A 143 19.51 -1.58 -4.99
C ASP A 143 19.64 -0.32 -5.88
N LYS A 144 18.54 0.12 -6.55
CA LYS A 144 18.51 1.28 -7.46
C LYS A 144 17.42 2.26 -7.04
N GLY A 145 17.80 3.46 -6.60
CA GLY A 145 16.84 4.50 -6.16
C GLY A 145 15.95 5.08 -7.27
N ASN A 146 16.24 4.79 -8.53
CA ASN A 146 15.47 5.18 -9.71
C ASN A 146 14.81 3.99 -10.43
N ALA A 147 14.59 2.88 -9.72
CA ALA A 147 13.93 1.70 -10.29
C ALA A 147 12.57 2.05 -10.90
N ASN A 148 12.28 1.44 -12.04
CA ASN A 148 10.97 1.51 -12.68
C ASN A 148 10.01 0.46 -12.11
N LYS A 149 8.77 0.46 -12.56
CA LYS A 149 7.73 -0.46 -12.08
C LYS A 149 8.05 -1.93 -12.36
N GLU A 150 8.68 -2.23 -13.49
CA GLU A 150 9.10 -3.58 -13.86
C GLU A 150 10.11 -4.14 -12.85
N LEU A 151 11.14 -3.37 -12.51
CA LEU A 151 12.14 -3.78 -11.52
C LEU A 151 11.54 -3.95 -10.12
N MET A 152 10.54 -3.15 -9.75
CA MET A 152 9.83 -3.32 -8.47
C MET A 152 9.02 -4.61 -8.44
N LEU A 153 8.34 -4.98 -9.54
CA LEU A 153 7.62 -6.25 -9.67
C LEU A 153 8.57 -7.46 -9.66
N GLU A 154 9.69 -7.39 -10.37
CA GLU A 154 10.75 -8.42 -10.34
C GLU A 154 11.32 -8.59 -8.92
N ALA A 155 11.54 -7.50 -8.20
CA ALA A 155 12.01 -7.54 -6.83
C ALA A 155 10.97 -8.19 -5.90
N PHE A 156 9.69 -7.87 -6.09
CA PHE A 156 8.61 -8.49 -5.33
C PHE A 156 8.55 -10.00 -5.58
N GLU A 157 8.58 -10.44 -6.84
CA GLU A 157 8.59 -11.86 -7.20
C GLU A 157 9.82 -12.59 -6.65
N LYS A 158 10.99 -11.97 -6.72
CA LYS A 158 12.23 -12.54 -6.15
C LYS A 158 12.15 -12.72 -4.64
N ASP A 159 11.52 -11.79 -3.94
CA ASP A 159 11.46 -11.75 -2.49
C ASP A 159 10.36 -12.66 -1.91
N THR A 160 9.25 -12.81 -2.63
CA THR A 160 8.05 -13.54 -2.18
C THR A 160 7.83 -14.88 -2.89
N GLY A 161 8.41 -15.06 -4.06
CA GLY A 161 8.12 -16.18 -4.97
C GLY A 161 6.84 -16.01 -5.79
N VAL A 162 6.15 -14.86 -5.69
CA VAL A 162 4.83 -14.62 -6.29
C VAL A 162 4.93 -13.71 -7.48
N ASN A 163 4.47 -14.19 -8.62
CA ASN A 163 4.32 -13.37 -9.82
C ASN A 163 2.93 -12.71 -9.84
N LEU A 164 2.89 -11.40 -9.56
CA LEU A 164 1.63 -10.65 -9.51
C LEU A 164 0.93 -10.54 -10.87
N GLU A 165 1.65 -10.54 -11.99
CA GLU A 165 1.04 -10.54 -13.33
C GLU A 165 0.25 -11.84 -13.57
N VAL A 166 0.77 -12.96 -13.11
CA VAL A 166 0.10 -14.27 -13.18
C VAL A 166 -1.08 -14.33 -12.21
N LEU A 167 -0.87 -13.92 -10.96
CA LEU A 167 -1.90 -13.97 -9.92
C LEU A 167 -3.14 -13.14 -10.30
N PHE A 168 -2.93 -11.96 -10.87
CA PHE A 168 -4.01 -11.05 -11.28
C PHE A 168 -4.47 -11.25 -12.72
N ASP A 169 -3.85 -12.19 -13.44
CA ASP A 169 -4.08 -12.41 -14.89
C ASP A 169 -4.04 -11.07 -15.66
N THR A 170 -2.93 -10.34 -15.55
CA THR A 170 -2.82 -9.00 -16.11
C THR A 170 -1.41 -8.65 -16.57
N LYS A 171 -1.35 -7.80 -17.59
CA LYS A 171 -0.13 -7.08 -18.00
C LYS A 171 -0.21 -5.59 -17.64
N SER A 172 -1.31 -5.16 -17.02
CA SER A 172 -1.46 -3.78 -16.54
C SER A 172 -0.60 -3.54 -15.32
N LYS A 173 0.07 -2.40 -15.26
CA LYS A 173 0.90 -2.04 -14.11
C LYS A 173 0.10 -1.76 -12.84
N SER A 174 -1.11 -1.22 -12.95
CA SER A 174 -2.02 -1.04 -11.81
C SER A 174 -3.06 -2.18 -11.80
N PRO A 175 -3.40 -2.76 -10.63
CA PRO A 175 -2.98 -2.38 -9.27
C PRO A 175 -1.69 -3.05 -8.80
N ILE A 176 -1.06 -3.92 -9.60
CA ILE A 176 0.03 -4.79 -9.15
C ILE A 176 1.29 -4.02 -8.72
N SER A 177 1.61 -2.89 -9.39
CA SER A 177 2.74 -2.05 -8.96
C SER A 177 2.47 -1.41 -7.60
N ASP A 178 1.23 -0.96 -7.36
CA ASP A 178 0.83 -0.27 -6.13
C ASP A 178 0.86 -1.26 -4.94
N VAL A 179 0.54 -2.54 -5.19
CA VAL A 179 0.69 -3.65 -4.23
C VAL A 179 2.17 -3.91 -3.92
N ALA A 180 3.03 -3.97 -4.94
CA ALA A 180 4.47 -4.22 -4.76
C ALA A 180 5.14 -3.06 -3.99
N ASP A 181 4.77 -1.81 -4.31
CA ASP A 181 5.29 -0.63 -3.62
C ASP A 181 4.84 -0.63 -2.14
N ALA A 182 3.56 -0.89 -1.86
CA ALA A 182 3.04 -1.01 -0.49
C ALA A 182 3.75 -2.11 0.33
N TYR A 183 4.10 -3.24 -0.30
CA TYR A 183 4.87 -4.31 0.32
C TYR A 183 6.24 -3.84 0.80
N PHE A 184 7.02 -3.21 -0.08
CA PHE A 184 8.36 -2.75 0.27
C PHE A 184 8.35 -1.59 1.27
N ILE A 185 7.33 -0.74 1.23
CA ILE A 185 7.10 0.29 2.24
C ILE A 185 6.87 -0.39 3.60
N CYS A 186 6.00 -1.40 3.66
CA CYS A 186 5.69 -2.15 4.89
C CYS A 186 6.91 -2.90 5.44
N LYS A 187 7.71 -3.51 4.55
CA LYS A 187 8.90 -4.30 4.89
C LYS A 187 10.07 -3.44 5.33
N TYR A 188 10.14 -2.19 4.87
CA TYR A 188 11.24 -1.30 5.17
C TYR A 188 11.39 -1.08 6.69
N THR A 189 12.62 -1.17 7.18
CA THR A 189 12.93 -0.87 8.58
C THR A 189 13.97 0.25 8.60
N THR A 190 13.62 1.38 9.19
CA THR A 190 14.59 2.44 9.50
C THR A 190 15.67 1.88 10.42
N LYS A 191 16.91 1.93 9.97
CA LYS A 191 18.08 1.58 10.79
C LYS A 191 18.32 2.62 11.86
#